data_21d2f9c4a3473144fefa6cb50af82002
#
_entry.id   21d2f9c4a3473144fefa6cb50af82002
#
_cell.length_a   1.000
_cell.length_b   1.000
_cell.length_c   1.000
_cell.angle_alpha   90.00
_cell.angle_beta   90.00
_cell.angle_gamma   90.00
#
_symmetry.space_group_name_H-M   'P 1'
#
loop_
_entity.id
_entity.type
_entity.pdbx_description
1 polymer ?
#
loop_
_entity_poly.entity_id
_entity_poly.type
_entity_poly.pdbx_seq_one_letter_code
_entity_poly.pdbx_strand_id
1 'polypeptide(L)'
;MSKKKREIELKFHYVIECNVRCLYQVLKYMEYDSQPLPKAEGTDYRLGAQKPPFLKPLNTISLEQPDGPSFKVEGHKVKWGNWEFHVKPDYRAGIVISQASVRDPETDELRSVLYKGFASELFVPYMDPTEGWYFRTYMDAGEYGLGLQCMSLQPLNDCPRNAYYMDATFIDADGKPYIRSNMICIFESYAGDIAWRHTESPISDQEVLYNYPLPLFELWS
;
A
#
# COMPACT_ATOMS: atom_id res chain seq x y z
N MET A 1 -15.92 4.46 33.09
CA MET A 1 -16.24 4.51 31.64
C MET A 1 -17.75 4.47 31.50
N SER A 2 -18.35 5.39 30.77
CA SER A 2 -19.81 5.44 30.59
C SER A 2 -20.26 4.26 29.72
N LYS A 3 -21.51 3.81 29.91
CA LYS A 3 -22.13 2.73 29.15
C LYS A 3 -21.99 2.96 27.62
N LYS A 4 -22.01 4.23 27.20
CA LYS A 4 -21.84 4.71 25.82
C LYS A 4 -20.44 4.41 25.24
N LYS A 5 -19.40 4.52 26.06
CA LYS A 5 -18.01 4.25 25.65
C LYS A 5 -17.73 2.74 25.44
N ARG A 6 -18.38 1.90 26.25
CA ARG A 6 -18.30 0.44 26.09
C ARG A 6 -19.05 -0.06 24.84
N GLU A 7 -20.18 0.57 24.50
CA GLU A 7 -20.90 0.22 23.27
C GLU A 7 -20.11 0.58 22.01
N ILE A 8 -19.39 1.70 22.01
CA ILE A 8 -18.54 2.10 20.88
C ILE A 8 -17.34 1.13 20.73
N GLU A 9 -16.72 0.72 21.83
CA GLU A 9 -15.62 -0.26 21.79
C GLU A 9 -16.10 -1.65 21.32
N LEU A 10 -17.27 -2.08 21.74
CA LEU A 10 -17.87 -3.34 21.26
C LEU A 10 -18.26 -3.28 19.78
N LYS A 11 -18.76 -2.14 19.30
CA LYS A 11 -19.08 -1.93 17.89
C LYS A 11 -17.83 -1.96 17.01
N PHE A 12 -16.74 -1.36 17.46
CA PHE A 12 -15.47 -1.37 16.74
C PHE A 12 -14.84 -2.78 16.67
N HIS A 13 -14.93 -3.54 17.74
CA HIS A 13 -14.48 -4.94 17.75
C HIS A 13 -15.29 -5.82 16.79
N TYR A 14 -16.59 -5.57 16.72
CA TYR A 14 -17.48 -6.31 15.83
C TYR A 14 -17.21 -6.04 14.34
N VAL A 15 -16.79 -4.83 14.00
CA VAL A 15 -16.45 -4.47 12.60
C VAL A 15 -15.17 -5.17 12.12
N ILE A 16 -14.21 -5.41 13.01
CA ILE A 16 -12.94 -6.07 12.66
C ILE A 16 -13.09 -7.59 12.56
N GLU A 17 -14.00 -8.19 13.33
CA GLU A 17 -14.14 -9.65 13.40
C GLU A 17 -15.28 -10.24 12.56
N CYS A 18 -16.11 -9.41 11.92
CA CYS A 18 -17.33 -9.86 11.25
C CYS A 18 -17.18 -10.10 9.75
N ASN A 19 -17.81 -11.21 9.30
CA ASN A 19 -18.16 -11.42 7.91
C ASN A 19 -19.30 -10.47 7.45
N VAL A 20 -19.59 -10.44 6.15
CA VAL A 20 -20.56 -9.53 5.51
C VAL A 20 -21.91 -9.40 6.24
N ARG A 21 -22.36 -10.43 6.93
CA ARG A 21 -23.64 -10.43 7.65
C ARG A 21 -23.62 -9.61 8.94
N CYS A 22 -22.47 -9.55 9.61
CA CYS A 22 -22.27 -8.70 10.78
C CYS A 22 -22.10 -7.23 10.38
N LEU A 23 -21.48 -6.95 9.22
CA LEU A 23 -21.35 -5.60 8.70
C LEU A 23 -22.73 -4.95 8.49
N TYR A 24 -23.70 -5.71 7.97
CA TYR A 24 -25.08 -5.24 7.80
C TYR A 24 -25.74 -4.87 9.12
N GLN A 25 -25.56 -5.65 10.16
CA GLN A 25 -26.09 -5.33 11.49
C GLN A 25 -25.42 -4.11 12.12
N VAL A 26 -24.13 -3.93 11.93
CA VAL A 26 -23.38 -2.77 12.43
C VAL A 26 -23.83 -1.50 11.68
N LEU A 27 -23.97 -1.54 10.37
CA LEU A 27 -24.46 -0.43 9.56
C LEU A 27 -25.88 -0.03 9.98
N LYS A 28 -26.78 -1.00 10.21
CA LYS A 28 -28.12 -0.75 10.70
C LYS A 28 -28.16 -0.09 12.09
N TYR A 29 -27.16 -0.39 12.93
CA TYR A 29 -27.00 0.27 14.23
C TYR A 29 -26.45 1.69 14.13
N MET A 30 -25.61 1.97 13.13
CA MET A 30 -25.08 3.31 12.87
C MET A 30 -26.12 4.25 12.29
N GLU A 31 -27.14 3.74 11.59
CA GLU A 31 -28.24 4.51 11.01
C GLU A 31 -29.11 5.23 12.05
N TYR A 32 -29.17 4.69 13.27
CA TYR A 32 -29.97 5.27 14.37
C TYR A 32 -29.20 6.26 15.25
N ASP A 33 -27.90 6.33 15.12
CA ASP A 33 -27.03 7.24 15.87
C ASP A 33 -26.40 8.24 14.88
N SER A 34 -27.23 9.10 14.30
CA SER A 34 -26.73 10.24 13.55
C SER A 34 -25.92 11.12 14.50
N GLN A 35 -24.64 10.81 14.64
CA GLN A 35 -23.74 11.67 15.37
C GLN A 35 -23.55 12.93 14.54
N PRO A 36 -23.94 14.10 15.02
CA PRO A 36 -23.67 15.32 14.29
C PRO A 36 -22.16 15.45 14.11
N LEU A 37 -21.74 15.74 12.88
CA LEU A 37 -20.35 16.08 12.61
C LEU A 37 -19.92 17.17 13.58
N PRO A 38 -18.79 17.02 14.27
CA PRO A 38 -18.32 18.05 15.18
C PRO A 38 -18.10 19.34 14.41
N LYS A 39 -18.81 20.40 14.79
CA LYS A 39 -18.67 21.74 14.21
C LYS A 39 -17.63 22.59 14.95
N ALA A 40 -17.02 22.00 15.99
CA ALA A 40 -16.09 22.74 16.83
C ALA A 40 -14.75 22.93 16.12
N GLU A 41 -14.18 24.13 16.24
CA GLU A 41 -12.80 24.41 15.89
C GLU A 41 -11.85 23.42 16.61
N GLY A 42 -10.79 22.98 15.93
CA GLY A 42 -9.79 22.04 16.47
C GLY A 42 -10.11 20.56 16.25
N THR A 43 -11.11 20.23 15.43
CA THR A 43 -11.39 18.86 14.97
C THR A 43 -10.70 18.53 13.65
N ASP A 44 -10.04 19.49 13.03
CA ASP A 44 -9.22 19.33 11.83
C ASP A 44 -7.86 18.75 12.22
N TYR A 45 -7.45 17.66 11.57
CA TYR A 45 -6.17 16.98 11.83
C TYR A 45 -4.96 17.74 11.32
N ARG A 46 -5.10 18.71 10.45
CA ARG A 46 -3.99 19.52 9.97
C ARG A 46 -3.34 20.30 11.13
N LEU A 47 -2.03 20.23 11.21
CA LEU A 47 -1.26 20.81 12.33
C LEU A 47 -1.60 22.29 12.57
N GLY A 48 -1.76 23.09 11.52
CA GLY A 48 -2.11 24.50 11.63
C GLY A 48 -3.51 24.80 12.18
N ALA A 49 -4.41 23.82 12.15
CA ALA A 49 -5.76 23.94 12.67
C ALA A 49 -5.91 23.42 14.11
N GLN A 50 -4.94 22.69 14.61
CA GLN A 50 -4.95 22.13 15.95
C GLN A 50 -4.52 23.17 16.97
N LYS A 51 -5.09 23.06 18.18
CA LYS A 51 -4.77 23.94 19.31
C LYS A 51 -3.83 23.26 20.29
N PRO A 52 -2.80 23.97 20.80
CA PRO A 52 -1.95 23.45 21.87
C PRO A 52 -2.78 23.21 23.17
N PRO A 53 -2.29 22.33 24.09
CA PRO A 53 -0.96 21.72 24.07
C PRO A 53 -0.85 20.53 23.14
N PHE A 54 0.22 20.45 22.37
CA PHE A 54 0.52 19.29 21.55
C PHE A 54 1.26 18.23 22.37
N LEU A 55 0.96 16.97 22.10
CA LEU A 55 1.78 15.89 22.63
C LEU A 55 3.20 15.98 22.07
N LYS A 56 4.18 15.67 22.91
CA LYS A 56 5.55 15.54 22.43
C LYS A 56 5.59 14.44 21.36
N PRO A 57 6.14 14.73 20.19
CA PRO A 57 6.26 13.71 19.14
C PRO A 57 7.11 12.54 19.63
N LEU A 58 6.73 11.33 19.23
CA LEU A 58 7.54 10.14 19.46
C LEU A 58 8.84 10.23 18.66
N ASN A 59 9.88 9.55 19.13
CA ASN A 59 11.10 9.43 18.38
C ASN A 59 10.83 8.66 17.08
N THR A 60 11.43 9.12 16.00
CA THR A 60 11.32 8.46 14.70
C THR A 60 12.09 7.13 14.69
N ILE A 61 11.54 6.16 13.97
CA ILE A 61 12.23 4.91 13.65
C ILE A 61 12.68 5.05 12.19
N SER A 62 13.96 4.81 11.93
CA SER A 62 14.49 4.77 10.57
C SER A 62 15.04 3.39 10.24
N LEU A 63 14.85 2.95 9.00
CA LEU A 63 15.51 1.80 8.43
C LEU A 63 16.56 2.30 7.46
N GLU A 64 17.80 1.87 7.64
CA GLU A 64 18.91 2.30 6.82
C GLU A 64 19.66 1.09 6.24
N GLN A 65 20.09 1.22 4.99
CA GLN A 65 21.01 0.30 4.33
C GLN A 65 22.35 1.03 4.17
N PRO A 66 23.34 0.77 5.04
CA PRO A 66 24.61 1.52 5.04
C PRO A 66 25.37 1.46 3.72
N ASP A 67 25.26 0.32 3.02
CA ASP A 67 25.92 0.07 1.73
C ASP A 67 25.04 0.45 0.53
N GLY A 68 23.90 1.07 0.78
CA GLY A 68 22.89 1.42 -0.22
C GLY A 68 21.94 0.28 -0.56
N PRO A 69 20.97 0.54 -1.46
CA PRO A 69 20.00 -0.46 -1.86
C PRO A 69 20.62 -1.58 -2.71
N SER A 70 20.08 -2.80 -2.58
CA SER A 70 20.53 -3.96 -3.37
C SER A 70 19.93 -3.99 -4.78
N PHE A 71 19.08 -3.05 -5.12
CA PHE A 71 18.49 -2.95 -6.46
C PHE A 71 19.14 -1.83 -7.28
N LYS A 72 18.98 -1.92 -8.61
CA LYS A 72 19.38 -0.89 -9.56
C LYS A 72 18.22 -0.57 -10.49
N VAL A 73 18.05 0.72 -10.79
CA VAL A 73 17.06 1.21 -11.74
C VAL A 73 17.75 1.89 -12.91
N GLU A 74 17.49 1.43 -14.11
CA GLU A 74 18.00 1.97 -15.36
C GLU A 74 16.81 2.37 -16.25
N GLY A 75 16.42 3.65 -16.22
CA GLY A 75 15.17 4.10 -16.81
C GLY A 75 13.96 3.44 -16.15
N HIS A 76 13.29 2.55 -16.84
CA HIS A 76 12.17 1.76 -16.33
C HIS A 76 12.54 0.32 -15.96
N LYS A 77 13.77 -0.07 -16.20
CA LYS A 77 14.26 -1.42 -15.90
C LYS A 77 14.80 -1.49 -14.48
N VAL A 78 14.27 -2.42 -13.72
CA VAL A 78 14.68 -2.70 -12.34
C VAL A 78 15.41 -4.04 -12.32
N LYS A 79 16.54 -4.09 -11.62
CA LYS A 79 17.28 -5.30 -11.30
C LYS A 79 17.37 -5.44 -9.79
N TRP A 80 16.95 -6.58 -9.26
CA TRP A 80 16.99 -6.88 -7.83
C TRP A 80 17.24 -8.36 -7.58
N GLY A 81 18.34 -8.67 -6.93
CA GLY A 81 18.79 -10.06 -6.79
C GLY A 81 18.89 -10.74 -8.16
N ASN A 82 18.19 -11.84 -8.34
CA ASN A 82 18.12 -12.56 -9.63
C ASN A 82 16.98 -12.06 -10.55
N TRP A 83 16.23 -11.05 -10.15
CA TRP A 83 15.10 -10.53 -10.91
C TRP A 83 15.50 -9.37 -11.80
N GLU A 84 14.93 -9.36 -13.01
CA GLU A 84 14.92 -8.21 -13.91
C GLU A 84 13.51 -7.99 -14.40
N PHE A 85 13.00 -6.75 -14.32
CA PHE A 85 11.66 -6.42 -14.79
C PHE A 85 11.54 -4.94 -15.13
N HIS A 86 10.50 -4.58 -15.88
CA HIS A 86 10.17 -3.20 -16.16
C HIS A 86 9.02 -2.74 -15.27
N VAL A 87 9.15 -1.53 -14.76
CA VAL A 87 8.08 -0.81 -14.03
C VAL A 87 7.76 0.46 -14.79
N LYS A 88 6.49 0.72 -14.99
CA LYS A 88 6.07 2.02 -15.52
C LYS A 88 4.82 2.51 -14.80
N PRO A 89 4.71 3.84 -14.57
CA PRO A 89 3.44 4.46 -14.22
C PRO A 89 2.50 4.44 -15.44
N ASP A 90 1.23 4.18 -15.18
CA ASP A 90 0.19 4.14 -16.20
C ASP A 90 -1.02 4.94 -15.72
N TYR A 91 -1.58 5.76 -16.60
CA TYR A 91 -2.70 6.64 -16.27
C TYR A 91 -3.90 5.91 -15.69
N ARG A 92 -4.27 4.75 -16.28
CA ARG A 92 -5.42 3.97 -15.85
C ARG A 92 -5.06 2.99 -14.74
N ALA A 93 -4.00 2.23 -14.93
CA ALA A 93 -3.68 1.07 -14.07
C ALA A 93 -2.80 1.41 -12.86
N GLY A 94 -2.26 2.63 -12.76
CA GLY A 94 -1.30 2.99 -11.71
C GLY A 94 0.08 2.42 -11.99
N ILE A 95 0.42 1.29 -11.38
CA ILE A 95 1.68 0.59 -11.61
C ILE A 95 1.48 -0.55 -12.60
N VAL A 96 2.35 -0.62 -13.60
CA VAL A 96 2.45 -1.75 -14.53
C VAL A 96 3.83 -2.38 -14.42
N ILE A 97 3.88 -3.67 -14.11
CA ILE A 97 5.08 -4.49 -14.17
C ILE A 97 5.05 -5.28 -15.48
N SER A 98 6.16 -5.33 -16.19
CA SER A 98 6.24 -6.08 -17.44
C SER A 98 7.62 -6.72 -17.64
N GLN A 99 7.67 -7.74 -18.49
CA GLN A 99 8.89 -8.43 -18.88
C GLN A 99 9.70 -8.92 -17.67
N ALA A 100 9.00 -9.43 -16.64
CA ALA A 100 9.69 -9.94 -15.48
C ALA A 100 10.34 -11.29 -15.79
N SER A 101 11.61 -11.38 -15.47
CA SER A 101 12.44 -12.55 -15.68
C SER A 101 13.28 -12.83 -14.44
N VAL A 102 13.59 -14.07 -14.21
CA VAL A 102 14.49 -14.53 -13.16
C VAL A 102 15.74 -15.12 -13.81
N ARG A 103 16.90 -14.76 -13.29
CA ARG A 103 18.20 -15.32 -13.72
C ARG A 103 18.44 -16.62 -12.97
N ASP A 104 18.64 -17.67 -13.72
CA ASP A 104 19.04 -18.97 -13.17
C ASP A 104 20.49 -18.88 -12.67
N PRO A 105 20.77 -19.18 -11.39
CA PRO A 105 22.12 -19.04 -10.84
C PRO A 105 23.12 -20.10 -11.36
N GLU A 106 22.63 -21.22 -11.91
CA GLU A 106 23.51 -22.30 -12.42
C GLU A 106 23.88 -22.08 -13.88
N THR A 107 22.90 -21.64 -14.70
CA THR A 107 23.09 -21.49 -16.15
C THR A 107 23.34 -20.06 -16.59
N ASP A 108 23.12 -19.08 -15.71
CA ASP A 108 23.13 -17.64 -16.00
C ASP A 108 22.09 -17.20 -17.05
N GLU A 109 21.15 -18.06 -17.39
CA GLU A 109 20.09 -17.76 -18.34
C GLU A 109 18.94 -16.98 -17.69
N LEU A 110 18.39 -16.00 -18.41
CA LEU A 110 17.17 -15.28 -18.04
C LEU A 110 15.94 -16.07 -18.46
N ARG A 111 15.14 -16.50 -17.48
CA ARG A 111 13.86 -17.15 -17.69
C ARG A 111 12.73 -16.16 -17.52
N SER A 112 11.95 -15.94 -18.57
CA SER A 112 10.74 -15.09 -18.49
C SER A 112 9.66 -15.76 -17.63
N VAL A 113 9.10 -15.01 -16.66
CA VAL A 113 8.06 -15.50 -15.74
C VAL A 113 6.77 -14.70 -15.83
N LEU A 114 6.83 -13.43 -16.23
CA LEU A 114 5.65 -12.59 -16.39
C LEU A 114 5.81 -11.65 -17.57
N TYR A 115 4.88 -11.70 -18.51
CA TYR A 115 4.87 -10.77 -19.63
C TYR A 115 4.38 -9.38 -19.20
N LYS A 116 3.25 -9.31 -18.49
CA LYS A 116 2.66 -8.06 -18.01
C LYS A 116 1.71 -8.31 -16.85
N GLY A 117 1.81 -7.52 -15.79
CA GLY A 117 0.94 -7.53 -14.63
C GLY A 117 0.56 -6.12 -14.21
N PHE A 118 -0.70 -5.92 -13.86
CA PHE A 118 -1.24 -4.66 -13.35
C PHE A 118 -2.60 -4.90 -12.69
N ALA A 119 -3.05 -3.98 -11.83
CA ALA A 119 -4.40 -3.98 -11.31
C ALA A 119 -5.36 -3.59 -12.42
N SER A 120 -6.16 -4.53 -12.91
CA SER A 120 -7.11 -4.28 -14.01
C SER A 120 -8.27 -3.41 -13.58
N GLU A 121 -8.75 -3.59 -12.35
CA GLU A 121 -9.84 -2.84 -11.75
C GLU A 121 -9.83 -2.99 -10.23
N LEU A 122 -10.36 -1.98 -9.53
CA LEU A 122 -10.69 -2.03 -8.13
C LEU A 122 -12.18 -1.74 -7.97
N PHE A 123 -12.92 -2.74 -7.49
CA PHE A 123 -14.35 -2.65 -7.27
C PHE A 123 -14.64 -2.23 -5.84
N VAL A 124 -15.35 -1.13 -5.67
CA VAL A 124 -15.77 -0.62 -4.35
C VAL A 124 -17.29 -0.65 -4.25
N PRO A 125 -17.90 -1.79 -3.84
CA PRO A 125 -19.33 -1.87 -3.57
C PRO A 125 -19.62 -1.18 -2.24
N TYR A 126 -20.42 -0.14 -2.27
CA TYR A 126 -20.76 0.62 -1.07
C TYR A 126 -21.71 -0.15 -0.14
N MET A 127 -22.67 -0.87 -0.72
CA MET A 127 -23.64 -1.68 0.01
C MET A 127 -24.31 -0.95 1.19
N ASP A 128 -24.40 0.37 1.09
CA ASP A 128 -25.08 1.23 2.05
C ASP A 128 -26.57 0.82 2.10
N PRO A 129 -27.18 0.69 3.30
CA PRO A 129 -28.57 0.24 3.41
C PRO A 129 -29.60 1.22 2.82
N THR A 130 -29.20 2.43 2.47
CA THR A 130 -30.09 3.40 1.81
C THR A 130 -30.32 3.06 0.35
N GLU A 131 -31.56 3.28 -0.12
CA GLU A 131 -31.99 2.88 -1.46
C GLU A 131 -31.09 3.42 -2.59
N GLY A 132 -30.61 4.65 -2.46
CA GLY A 132 -29.79 5.30 -3.47
C GLY A 132 -28.35 4.80 -3.57
N TRP A 133 -27.85 4.11 -2.54
CA TRP A 133 -26.43 3.70 -2.44
C TRP A 133 -26.22 2.19 -2.42
N TYR A 134 -27.23 1.42 -2.16
CA TYR A 134 -27.13 -0.03 -2.01
C TYR A 134 -26.52 -0.72 -3.23
N PHE A 135 -26.87 -0.28 -4.42
CA PHE A 135 -26.39 -0.86 -5.69
C PHE A 135 -25.19 -0.14 -6.27
N ARG A 136 -24.66 0.87 -5.60
CA ARG A 136 -23.51 1.61 -6.14
C ARG A 136 -22.24 0.81 -5.98
N THR A 137 -21.58 0.61 -7.11
CA THR A 137 -20.23 0.06 -7.20
C THR A 137 -19.41 1.01 -8.03
N TYR A 138 -18.32 1.50 -7.47
CA TYR A 138 -17.35 2.31 -8.19
C TYR A 138 -16.22 1.45 -8.72
N MET A 139 -15.64 1.88 -9.83
CA MET A 139 -14.55 1.22 -10.52
C MET A 139 -13.40 2.21 -10.66
N ASP A 140 -12.45 2.19 -9.73
CA ASP A 140 -11.44 3.24 -9.60
C ASP A 140 -10.53 3.34 -10.82
N ALA A 141 -10.16 2.21 -11.44
CA ALA A 141 -9.41 2.23 -12.68
C ALA A 141 -10.27 2.62 -13.89
N GLY A 142 -11.50 2.09 -13.98
CA GLY A 142 -12.39 2.31 -15.13
C GLY A 142 -12.99 3.71 -15.18
N GLU A 143 -13.39 4.26 -14.05
CA GLU A 143 -14.07 5.57 -13.96
C GLU A 143 -13.09 6.73 -13.81
N TYR A 144 -12.02 6.54 -13.02
CA TYR A 144 -11.13 7.64 -12.62
C TYR A 144 -9.70 7.44 -13.10
N GLY A 145 -9.22 6.21 -13.17
CA GLY A 145 -7.84 5.86 -13.42
C GLY A 145 -6.99 5.88 -12.13
N LEU A 146 -6.50 4.72 -11.72
CA LEU A 146 -5.66 4.58 -10.53
C LEU A 146 -4.42 5.48 -10.60
N GLY A 147 -3.76 5.55 -11.75
CA GLY A 147 -2.61 6.43 -11.93
C GLY A 147 -2.95 7.91 -11.96
N LEU A 148 -4.15 8.28 -12.43
CA LEU A 148 -4.58 9.68 -12.39
C LEU A 148 -4.83 10.16 -10.96
N GLN A 149 -5.33 9.29 -10.11
CA GLN A 149 -5.63 9.62 -8.71
C GLN A 149 -4.39 9.66 -7.82
N CYS A 150 -3.28 9.05 -8.22
CA CYS A 150 -2.06 9.07 -7.45
C CYS A 150 -1.54 10.48 -7.20
N MET A 151 -1.04 10.72 -6.02
CA MET A 151 -0.41 11.98 -5.63
C MET A 151 1.10 11.83 -5.61
N SER A 152 1.81 12.96 -5.74
CA SER A 152 3.27 12.96 -5.60
C SER A 152 3.68 12.53 -4.19
N LEU A 153 4.46 11.48 -4.12
CA LEU A 153 4.97 10.93 -2.87
C LEU A 153 5.98 11.88 -2.23
N GLN A 154 5.91 12.04 -0.93
CA GLN A 154 6.78 12.93 -0.17
C GLN A 154 7.94 12.13 0.43
N PRO A 155 9.20 12.43 0.05
CA PRO A 155 10.37 11.77 0.63
C PRO A 155 10.39 11.87 2.16
N LEU A 156 10.75 10.76 2.81
CA LEU A 156 10.80 10.58 4.27
C LEU A 156 9.45 10.58 4.99
N ASN A 157 8.36 10.88 4.28
CA ASN A 157 7.01 10.77 4.81
C ASN A 157 6.36 9.48 4.32
N ASP A 158 6.34 9.29 2.99
CA ASP A 158 5.68 8.16 2.36
C ASP A 158 6.64 6.98 2.11
N CYS A 159 7.91 7.28 1.89
CA CYS A 159 8.93 6.30 1.56
C CYS A 159 10.24 6.56 2.33
N PRO A 160 11.04 5.51 2.61
CA PRO A 160 12.29 5.65 3.34
C PRO A 160 13.33 6.47 2.59
N ARG A 161 14.40 6.87 3.28
CA ARG A 161 15.47 7.73 2.75
C ARG A 161 16.17 7.16 1.50
N ASN A 162 16.33 5.85 1.44
CA ASN A 162 17.03 5.13 0.37
C ASN A 162 16.10 4.72 -0.78
N ALA A 163 14.86 5.19 -0.81
CA ALA A 163 13.94 4.92 -1.90
C ALA A 163 14.38 5.61 -3.20
N TYR A 164 14.20 4.92 -4.31
CA TYR A 164 14.27 5.49 -5.65
C TYR A 164 12.90 6.00 -6.06
N TYR A 165 12.83 7.21 -6.61
CA TYR A 165 11.58 7.82 -7.07
C TYR A 165 11.52 7.84 -8.59
N MET A 166 10.35 7.53 -9.13
CA MET A 166 10.05 7.54 -10.55
C MET A 166 8.93 8.53 -10.84
N ASP A 167 9.18 9.42 -11.79
CA ASP A 167 8.19 10.36 -12.29
C ASP A 167 7.28 9.71 -13.33
N ALA A 168 6.08 10.25 -13.50
CA ALA A 168 5.17 9.88 -14.56
C ALA A 168 4.92 11.04 -15.51
N THR A 169 4.90 10.75 -16.81
CA THR A 169 4.44 11.69 -17.82
C THR A 169 3.04 11.30 -18.26
N PHE A 170 2.09 12.18 -18.07
CA PHE A 170 0.70 12.03 -18.49
C PHE A 170 0.35 13.09 -19.54
N ILE A 171 -0.81 12.95 -20.13
CA ILE A 171 -1.37 13.88 -21.11
C ILE A 171 -2.63 14.50 -20.50
N ASP A 172 -2.73 15.82 -20.52
CA ASP A 172 -3.90 16.56 -20.06
C ASP A 172 -5.06 16.52 -21.08
N ALA A 173 -6.17 17.15 -20.74
CA ALA A 173 -7.35 17.20 -21.58
C ALA A 173 -7.12 17.93 -22.92
N ASP A 174 -6.12 18.81 -22.99
CA ASP A 174 -5.71 19.53 -24.20
C ASP A 174 -4.70 18.77 -25.04
N GLY A 175 -4.32 17.56 -24.64
CA GLY A 175 -3.32 16.75 -25.32
C GLY A 175 -1.87 17.15 -25.01
N LYS A 176 -1.63 17.99 -23.99
CA LYS A 176 -0.30 18.43 -23.62
C LYS A 176 0.30 17.50 -22.57
N PRO A 177 1.58 17.12 -22.71
CA PRO A 177 2.25 16.32 -21.71
C PRO A 177 2.52 17.16 -20.44
N TYR A 178 2.29 16.54 -19.28
CA TYR A 178 2.72 17.08 -17.99
C TYR A 178 3.41 16.00 -17.16
N ILE A 179 4.32 16.42 -16.30
CA ILE A 179 5.06 15.51 -15.42
C ILE A 179 4.45 15.58 -14.01
N ARG A 180 4.19 14.41 -13.45
CA ARG A 180 3.89 14.25 -12.03
C ARG A 180 5.10 13.60 -11.37
N SER A 181 5.78 14.37 -10.54
CA SER A 181 7.00 13.92 -9.87
C SER A 181 6.71 12.93 -8.76
N ASN A 182 7.66 12.04 -8.49
CA ASN A 182 7.62 11.07 -7.39
C ASN A 182 6.32 10.24 -7.39
N MET A 183 5.92 9.76 -8.55
CA MET A 183 4.69 8.99 -8.69
C MET A 183 4.79 7.58 -8.12
N ILE A 184 5.96 6.98 -8.24
CA ILE A 184 6.28 5.66 -7.71
C ILE A 184 7.54 5.79 -6.87
N CYS A 185 7.59 5.14 -5.72
CA CYS A 185 8.83 4.90 -5.01
C CYS A 185 9.14 3.40 -4.93
N ILE A 186 10.41 3.09 -5.03
CA ILE A 186 10.96 1.73 -5.01
C ILE A 186 11.95 1.63 -3.87
N PHE A 187 11.77 0.69 -2.98
CA PHE A 187 12.67 0.50 -1.84
C PHE A 187 12.64 -0.94 -1.33
N GLU A 188 13.59 -1.27 -0.49
CA GLU A 188 13.64 -2.53 0.24
C GLU A 188 13.22 -2.28 1.69
N SER A 189 12.36 -3.14 2.21
CA SER A 189 11.99 -3.14 3.63
C SER A 189 12.34 -4.48 4.27
N TYR A 190 12.58 -4.45 5.58
CA TYR A 190 12.78 -5.67 6.33
C TYR A 190 11.44 -6.33 6.62
N ALA A 191 11.26 -7.56 6.15
CA ALA A 191 10.02 -8.31 6.30
C ALA A 191 9.66 -8.65 7.77
N GLY A 192 10.61 -8.49 8.70
CA GLY A 192 10.38 -8.75 10.12
C GLY A 192 10.37 -10.21 10.50
N ASP A 193 10.56 -11.12 9.56
CA ASP A 193 10.54 -12.57 9.79
C ASP A 193 11.62 -13.28 8.97
N ILE A 194 11.85 -14.55 9.28
CA ILE A 194 12.73 -15.43 8.51
C ILE A 194 11.98 -16.00 7.31
N ALA A 195 12.70 -16.13 6.18
CA ALA A 195 12.14 -16.59 4.91
C ALA A 195 11.48 -17.96 5.02
N TRP A 196 12.10 -18.84 5.78
CA TRP A 196 11.67 -20.20 5.93
C TRP A 196 12.20 -20.79 7.22
N ARG A 197 11.33 -21.49 7.94
CA ARG A 197 11.66 -22.27 9.14
C ARG A 197 11.05 -23.65 9.01
N HIS A 198 11.86 -24.67 9.21
CA HIS A 198 11.40 -26.05 9.26
C HIS A 198 12.14 -26.82 10.35
N THR A 199 11.41 -27.67 11.07
CA THR A 199 11.97 -28.56 12.09
C THR A 199 11.78 -30.00 11.67
N GLU A 200 12.88 -30.72 11.48
CA GLU A 200 12.91 -32.15 11.14
C GLU A 200 12.73 -33.00 12.42
N SER A 201 11.56 -32.91 13.00
CA SER A 201 11.26 -33.48 14.32
C SER A 201 11.32 -35.01 14.46
N PRO A 202 11.18 -35.86 13.42
CA PRO A 202 11.34 -37.31 13.59
C PRO A 202 12.77 -37.79 13.47
N ILE A 203 13.68 -37.01 12.86
CA ILE A 203 15.03 -37.46 12.46
C ILE A 203 16.11 -36.75 13.26
N SER A 204 15.91 -35.49 13.58
CA SER A 204 16.81 -34.71 14.44
C SER A 204 16.06 -33.49 14.96
N ASP A 205 16.31 -33.10 16.19
CA ASP A 205 15.82 -31.82 16.74
C ASP A 205 16.54 -30.61 16.09
N GLN A 206 17.00 -30.73 14.87
CA GLN A 206 17.65 -29.64 14.14
C GLN A 206 16.60 -28.76 13.47
N GLU A 207 16.51 -27.55 13.93
CA GLU A 207 15.81 -26.48 13.27
C GLU A 207 16.66 -25.95 12.11
N VAL A 208 16.20 -26.13 10.88
CA VAL A 208 16.85 -25.55 9.71
C VAL A 208 16.32 -24.14 9.53
N LEU A 209 17.13 -23.17 9.91
CA LEU A 209 16.84 -21.75 9.76
C LEU A 209 17.53 -21.24 8.50
N TYR A 210 16.77 -20.84 7.49
CA TYR A 210 17.28 -19.99 6.44
C TYR A 210 17.27 -18.54 6.93
N ASN A 211 18.37 -18.16 7.57
CA ASN A 211 18.58 -16.86 8.23
C ASN A 211 19.00 -15.76 7.24
N TYR A 212 18.39 -15.70 6.08
CA TYR A 212 18.51 -14.50 5.27
C TYR A 212 17.35 -13.57 5.65
N PRO A 213 17.63 -12.35 6.17
CA PRO A 213 16.61 -11.33 6.20
C PRO A 213 16.13 -11.19 4.75
N LEU A 214 14.88 -11.56 4.49
CA LEU A 214 14.26 -11.27 3.21
C LEU A 214 13.97 -9.80 3.16
N PRO A 215 14.67 -9.00 2.36
CA PRO A 215 14.17 -7.71 2.01
C PRO A 215 12.91 -7.91 1.19
N LEU A 216 11.81 -7.30 1.63
CA LEU A 216 10.65 -7.09 0.78
C LEU A 216 10.99 -5.98 -0.20
N PHE A 217 10.74 -6.24 -1.46
CA PHE A 217 10.81 -5.22 -2.49
C PHE A 217 9.43 -4.56 -2.59
N GLU A 218 9.35 -3.28 -2.26
CA GLU A 218 8.10 -2.54 -2.21
C GLU A 218 8.03 -1.49 -3.33
N LEU A 219 6.87 -1.44 -3.96
CA LEU A 219 6.49 -0.43 -4.96
C LEU A 219 5.25 0.28 -4.43
N TRP A 220 5.36 1.58 -4.22
CA TRP A 220 4.27 2.42 -3.76
C TRP A 220 3.93 3.49 -4.79
N SER A 221 2.64 3.76 -4.96
CA SER A 221 2.11 4.82 -5.83
C SER A 221 0.91 5.53 -5.20
#